data_7f2606a278d16fab32de21d39d1793ed
#
_entry.id   7f2606a278d16fab32de21d39d1793ed
#
_cell.length_a   1.000
_cell.length_b   1.000
_cell.length_c   1.000
_cell.angle_alpha   90.00
_cell.angle_beta   90.00
_cell.angle_gamma   90.00
#
_symmetry.space_group_name_H-M   'P 1'
#
loop_
_entity.id
_entity.type
_entity.pdbx_description
1 polymer ?
#
loop_
_entity_poly.entity_id
_entity_poly.type
_entity_poly.pdbx_seq_one_letter_code
_entity_poly.pdbx_strand_id
1 'polypeptide(L)'
;MDGSSTLYARVFGVILKSSKGDKLRYAACLQYQTTNDEAEYEALLKGLELAKSLGAESVIIQGDSQLIINQVNGVCEAKESRMKKYLNKVRQLVKKFNEASFVKLPKEENVEADALVKAATTGEPMDKFDKVQYMPSIDLPEVQQIGGEENWMTPIVIDLKDGMLSKDKDEARKLRIRVVKYVLIDEVLYKQGFS
;
A
#
# COMPACT_ATOMS: atom_id res chain seq x y z
N MET A 1 -0.30 -38.72 -7.46
CA MET A 1 -1.15 -37.60 -7.89
C MET A 1 -0.48 -36.33 -7.39
N ASP A 2 0.40 -35.77 -8.22
CA ASP A 2 1.16 -34.58 -7.85
C ASP A 2 0.34 -33.36 -8.22
N GLY A 3 -0.29 -32.76 -7.22
CA GLY A 3 -0.93 -31.46 -7.34
C GLY A 3 0.14 -30.40 -7.46
N SER A 4 0.65 -30.10 -8.66
CA SER A 4 1.44 -28.91 -8.90
C SER A 4 0.53 -27.71 -8.72
N SER A 5 0.52 -27.11 -7.55
CA SER A 5 -0.05 -25.79 -7.34
C SER A 5 0.78 -24.80 -8.17
N THR A 6 0.27 -24.46 -9.34
CA THR A 6 0.85 -23.38 -10.15
C THR A 6 0.67 -22.09 -9.33
N LEU A 7 1.73 -21.69 -8.65
CA LEU A 7 1.82 -20.41 -7.96
C LEU A 7 1.71 -19.31 -9.03
N TYR A 8 0.55 -18.71 -9.15
CA TYR A 8 0.32 -17.54 -10.01
C TYR A 8 1.03 -16.34 -9.38
N ALA A 9 2.31 -16.17 -9.71
CA ALA A 9 3.03 -14.97 -9.33
C ALA A 9 2.83 -13.90 -10.40
N ARG A 10 2.30 -12.75 -10.03
CA ARG A 10 2.29 -11.55 -10.89
C ARG A 10 3.29 -10.55 -10.36
N VAL A 11 3.91 -9.81 -11.26
CA VAL A 11 4.88 -8.77 -10.91
C VAL A 11 4.34 -7.45 -11.40
N PHE A 12 4.50 -6.42 -10.57
CA PHE A 12 4.29 -5.05 -11.01
C PHE A 12 5.54 -4.20 -10.74
N GLY A 13 5.71 -3.16 -11.55
CA GLY A 13 6.78 -2.17 -11.42
C GLY A 13 6.24 -0.77 -11.23
N VAL A 14 6.91 0.01 -10.41
CA VAL A 14 6.63 1.44 -10.19
C VAL A 14 7.90 2.24 -10.38
N ILE A 15 7.79 3.34 -11.10
CA ILE A 15 8.88 4.28 -11.28
C ILE A 15 8.43 5.65 -10.80
N LEU A 16 9.13 6.19 -9.83
CA LEU A 16 8.95 7.55 -9.36
C LEU A 16 10.05 8.44 -9.93
N LYS A 17 9.66 9.58 -10.47
CA LYS A 17 10.59 10.61 -10.98
C LYS A 17 10.36 11.90 -10.21
N SER A 18 11.39 12.41 -9.57
CA SER A 18 11.33 13.72 -8.91
C SER A 18 11.43 14.86 -9.94
N SER A 19 10.96 16.04 -9.57
CA SER A 19 11.16 17.26 -10.37
C SER A 19 12.64 17.62 -10.59
N LYS A 20 13.53 17.09 -9.73
CA LYS A 20 14.99 17.26 -9.84
C LYS A 20 15.66 16.21 -10.74
N GLY A 21 14.89 15.23 -11.26
CA GLY A 21 15.41 14.19 -12.12
C GLY A 21 15.81 12.89 -11.41
N ASP A 22 15.69 12.83 -10.07
CA ASP A 22 15.95 11.57 -9.35
C ASP A 22 14.91 10.52 -9.71
N LYS A 23 15.35 9.28 -9.81
CA LYS A 23 14.50 8.14 -10.13
C LYS A 23 14.58 7.09 -9.05
N LEU A 24 13.41 6.66 -8.53
CA LEU A 24 13.24 5.47 -7.71
C LEU A 24 12.53 4.40 -8.52
N ARG A 25 13.08 3.20 -8.56
CA ARG A 25 12.47 2.01 -9.15
C ARG A 25 12.05 1.07 -8.04
N TYR A 26 10.86 0.51 -8.16
CA TYR A 26 10.31 -0.44 -7.21
C TYR A 26 9.60 -1.56 -7.95
N ALA A 27 9.90 -2.80 -7.62
CA ALA A 27 9.24 -3.98 -8.17
C ALA A 27 8.72 -4.88 -7.05
N ALA A 28 7.52 -5.39 -7.21
CA ALA A 28 6.95 -6.33 -6.25
C ALA A 28 6.31 -7.53 -6.94
N CYS A 29 6.41 -8.67 -6.26
CA CYS A 29 5.82 -9.93 -6.67
C CYS A 29 4.54 -10.18 -5.85
N LEU A 30 3.41 -10.40 -6.53
CA LEU A 30 2.13 -10.76 -5.93
C LEU A 30 2.02 -12.29 -5.91
N GLN A 31 2.13 -12.89 -4.74
CA GLN A 31 2.00 -14.34 -4.53
C GLN A 31 0.59 -14.72 -4.08
N TYR A 32 -0.42 -14.25 -4.81
CA TYR A 32 -1.82 -14.62 -4.64
C TYR A 32 -2.55 -14.51 -5.97
N GLN A 33 -3.72 -15.14 -6.05
CA GLN A 33 -4.53 -15.06 -7.26
C GLN A 33 -5.04 -13.63 -7.45
N THR A 34 -4.64 -13.00 -8.56
CA THR A 34 -4.99 -11.63 -8.89
C THR A 34 -5.24 -11.45 -10.38
N THR A 35 -6.15 -10.57 -10.74
CA THR A 35 -6.40 -10.17 -12.12
C THR A 35 -5.35 -9.15 -12.57
N ASN A 36 -5.33 -8.83 -13.87
CA ASN A 36 -4.46 -7.79 -14.38
C ASN A 36 -4.81 -6.42 -13.78
N ASP A 37 -6.11 -6.09 -13.76
CA ASP A 37 -6.60 -4.83 -13.22
C ASP A 37 -6.28 -4.67 -11.73
N GLU A 38 -6.37 -5.75 -10.94
CA GLU A 38 -5.97 -5.73 -9.54
C GLU A 38 -4.47 -5.46 -9.37
N ALA A 39 -3.62 -6.08 -10.20
CA ALA A 39 -2.18 -5.85 -10.17
C ALA A 39 -1.81 -4.40 -10.53
N GLU A 40 -2.52 -3.80 -11.50
CA GLU A 40 -2.36 -2.40 -11.87
C GLU A 40 -2.81 -1.46 -10.73
N TYR A 41 -3.91 -1.77 -10.04
CA TYR A 41 -4.32 -1.04 -8.84
C TYR A 41 -3.29 -1.17 -7.70
N GLU A 42 -2.71 -2.35 -7.49
CA GLU A 42 -1.62 -2.54 -6.51
C GLU A 42 -0.40 -1.67 -6.84
N ALA A 43 -0.02 -1.61 -8.12
CA ALA A 43 1.06 -0.72 -8.58
C ALA A 43 0.74 0.75 -8.30
N LEU A 44 -0.48 1.18 -8.61
CA LEU A 44 -0.96 2.54 -8.39
C LEU A 44 -0.94 2.91 -6.90
N LEU A 45 -1.49 2.05 -6.04
CA LEU A 45 -1.50 2.26 -4.59
C LEU A 45 -0.08 2.38 -4.04
N LYS A 46 0.80 1.46 -4.47
CA LYS A 46 2.19 1.47 -4.04
C LYS A 46 2.95 2.71 -4.50
N GLY A 47 2.72 3.15 -5.73
CA GLY A 47 3.29 4.40 -6.25
C GLY A 47 2.87 5.62 -5.43
N LEU A 48 1.59 5.73 -5.09
CA LEU A 48 1.07 6.81 -4.24
C LEU A 48 1.65 6.77 -2.81
N GLU A 49 1.73 5.57 -2.21
CA GLU A 49 2.33 5.39 -0.88
C GLU A 49 3.80 5.81 -0.85
N LEU A 50 4.59 5.35 -1.84
CA LEU A 50 6.00 5.72 -1.96
C LEU A 50 6.18 7.22 -2.20
N ALA A 51 5.41 7.82 -3.10
CA ALA A 51 5.46 9.26 -3.34
C ALA A 51 5.18 10.05 -2.06
N LYS A 52 4.18 9.62 -1.28
CA LYS A 52 3.85 10.27 0.00
C LYS A 52 4.94 10.08 1.04
N SER A 53 5.52 8.90 1.17
CA SER A 53 6.63 8.63 2.10
C SER A 53 7.90 9.44 1.77
N LEU A 54 8.08 9.80 0.50
CA LEU A 54 9.16 10.68 0.05
C LEU A 54 8.84 12.18 0.18
N GLY A 55 7.69 12.52 0.77
CA GLY A 55 7.30 13.90 1.02
C GLY A 55 6.73 14.63 -0.21
N ALA A 56 6.30 13.91 -1.25
CA ALA A 56 5.69 14.56 -2.39
C ALA A 56 4.38 15.26 -1.99
N GLU A 57 4.24 16.50 -2.40
CA GLU A 57 3.03 17.30 -2.19
C GLU A 57 2.08 17.21 -3.39
N SER A 58 2.63 17.10 -4.59
CA SER A 58 1.87 16.98 -5.84
C SER A 58 2.41 15.82 -6.66
N VAL A 59 1.51 15.11 -7.37
CA VAL A 59 1.88 13.93 -8.17
C VAL A 59 1.17 13.93 -9.52
N ILE A 60 1.87 13.49 -10.54
CA ILE A 60 1.32 13.13 -11.84
C ILE A 60 1.48 11.63 -12.00
N ILE A 61 0.36 10.93 -12.03
CA ILE A 61 0.32 9.49 -12.17
C ILE A 61 0.12 9.14 -13.65
N GLN A 62 1.05 8.37 -14.17
CA GLN A 62 1.01 7.90 -15.55
C GLN A 62 0.83 6.39 -15.58
N GLY A 63 -0.10 5.90 -16.37
CA GLY A 63 -0.38 4.48 -16.53
C GLY A 63 -0.95 4.18 -17.91
N ASP A 64 -0.81 2.94 -18.38
CA ASP A 64 -1.30 2.49 -19.69
C ASP A 64 -2.72 1.91 -19.62
N SER A 65 -3.23 1.62 -18.42
CA SER A 65 -4.60 1.13 -18.23
C SER A 65 -5.64 2.21 -18.40
N GLN A 66 -6.31 2.21 -19.55
CA GLN A 66 -7.42 3.11 -19.81
C GLN A 66 -8.56 2.93 -18.80
N LEU A 67 -8.81 1.68 -18.40
CA LEU A 67 -9.90 1.36 -17.46
C LEU A 67 -9.65 2.04 -16.10
N ILE A 68 -8.47 1.83 -15.52
CA ILE A 68 -8.13 2.40 -14.22
C ILE A 68 -8.10 3.92 -14.26
N ILE A 69 -7.45 4.50 -15.27
CA ILE A 69 -7.41 5.96 -15.46
C ILE A 69 -8.83 6.54 -15.54
N ASN A 70 -9.71 5.91 -16.31
CA ASN A 70 -11.11 6.36 -16.43
C ASN A 70 -11.88 6.20 -15.12
N GLN A 71 -11.64 5.13 -14.35
CA GLN A 71 -12.31 4.92 -13.06
C GLN A 71 -11.84 5.95 -12.01
N VAL A 72 -10.56 6.23 -11.94
CA VAL A 72 -10.02 7.20 -10.99
C VAL A 72 -10.45 8.62 -11.33
N ASN A 73 -10.45 8.98 -12.61
CA ASN A 73 -10.93 10.27 -13.09
C ASN A 73 -12.48 10.42 -13.05
N GLY A 74 -13.20 9.37 -12.68
CA GLY A 74 -14.67 9.41 -12.58
C GLY A 74 -15.39 9.33 -13.92
N VAL A 75 -14.71 8.98 -15.01
CA VAL A 75 -15.29 8.82 -16.35
C VAL A 75 -16.13 7.54 -16.44
N CYS A 76 -15.74 6.49 -15.71
CA CYS A 76 -16.53 5.26 -15.60
C CYS A 76 -16.53 4.73 -14.16
N GLU A 77 -17.54 3.92 -13.83
CA GLU A 77 -17.69 3.33 -12.51
C GLU A 77 -17.01 1.96 -12.41
N ALA A 78 -16.43 1.66 -11.25
CA ALA A 78 -16.02 0.32 -10.92
C ALA A 78 -17.27 -0.53 -10.62
N LYS A 79 -17.48 -1.60 -11.37
CA LYS A 79 -18.66 -2.47 -11.19
C LYS A 79 -18.45 -3.52 -10.10
N GLU A 80 -17.30 -4.17 -10.10
CA GLU A 80 -16.96 -5.24 -9.17
C GLU A 80 -16.65 -4.71 -7.77
N SER A 81 -17.07 -5.46 -6.74
CA SER A 81 -16.88 -5.05 -5.33
C SER A 81 -15.40 -4.85 -4.97
N ARG A 82 -14.51 -5.69 -5.52
CA ARG A 82 -13.06 -5.56 -5.29
C ARG A 82 -12.50 -4.30 -5.95
N MET A 83 -12.88 -4.02 -7.18
CA MET A 83 -12.47 -2.80 -7.89
C MET A 83 -12.95 -1.53 -7.18
N LYS A 84 -14.17 -1.56 -6.60
CA LYS A 84 -14.69 -0.46 -5.76
C LYS A 84 -13.82 -0.23 -4.53
N LYS A 85 -13.36 -1.29 -3.86
CA LYS A 85 -12.46 -1.19 -2.71
C LYS A 85 -11.12 -0.54 -3.11
N TYR A 86 -10.52 -1.02 -4.21
CA TYR A 86 -9.29 -0.44 -4.75
C TYR A 86 -9.46 1.04 -5.08
N LEU A 87 -10.50 1.39 -5.82
CA LEU A 87 -10.79 2.77 -6.20
C LEU A 87 -10.98 3.68 -4.98
N ASN A 88 -11.70 3.19 -3.96
CA ASN A 88 -11.88 3.94 -2.70
C ASN A 88 -10.54 4.18 -1.98
N LYS A 89 -9.68 3.17 -1.92
CA LYS A 89 -8.36 3.30 -1.30
C LYS A 89 -7.47 4.28 -2.07
N VAL A 90 -7.47 4.23 -3.40
CA VAL A 90 -6.78 5.23 -4.24
C VAL A 90 -7.29 6.64 -3.94
N ARG A 91 -8.61 6.84 -3.89
CA ARG A 91 -9.21 8.15 -3.59
C ARG A 91 -8.84 8.67 -2.20
N GLN A 92 -8.72 7.79 -1.22
CA GLN A 92 -8.26 8.17 0.13
C GLN A 92 -6.79 8.62 0.12
N LEU A 93 -5.92 7.91 -0.61
CA LEU A 93 -4.51 8.28 -0.74
C LEU A 93 -4.34 9.59 -1.53
N VAL A 94 -5.08 9.78 -2.59
CA VAL A 94 -5.05 11.00 -3.41
C VAL A 94 -5.38 12.25 -2.59
N LYS A 95 -6.32 12.18 -1.66
CA LYS A 95 -6.66 13.29 -0.75
C LYS A 95 -5.50 13.74 0.15
N LYS A 96 -4.45 12.93 0.28
CA LYS A 96 -3.26 13.30 1.06
C LYS A 96 -2.27 14.17 0.28
N PHE A 97 -2.51 14.42 -1.01
CA PHE A 97 -1.71 15.29 -1.86
C PHE A 97 -2.45 16.62 -2.09
N ASN A 98 -1.69 17.68 -2.26
CA ASN A 98 -2.25 18.99 -2.62
C ASN A 98 -2.82 18.96 -4.05
N GLU A 99 -2.15 18.21 -4.93
CA GLU A 99 -2.56 18.04 -6.32
C GLU A 99 -2.22 16.62 -6.79
N ALA A 100 -3.14 15.98 -7.48
CA ALA A 100 -2.92 14.68 -8.12
C ALA A 100 -3.64 14.63 -9.46
N SER A 101 -2.94 14.27 -10.51
CA SER A 101 -3.49 14.10 -11.85
C SER A 101 -3.17 12.71 -12.39
N PHE A 102 -4.11 12.16 -13.17
CA PHE A 102 -3.99 10.83 -13.77
C PHE A 102 -4.04 10.97 -15.28
N VAL A 103 -2.97 10.53 -15.92
CA VAL A 103 -2.77 10.67 -17.36
C VAL A 103 -2.52 9.30 -17.97
N LYS A 104 -3.21 9.01 -19.07
CA LYS A 104 -2.93 7.80 -19.84
C LYS A 104 -1.60 7.97 -20.57
N LEU A 105 -0.73 6.99 -20.40
CA LEU A 105 0.50 6.86 -21.16
C LEU A 105 0.29 5.87 -22.31
N PRO A 106 0.68 6.22 -23.55
CA PRO A 106 0.74 5.23 -24.62
C PRO A 106 1.61 4.04 -24.21
N LYS A 107 1.23 2.82 -24.63
CA LYS A 107 1.94 1.61 -24.24
C LYS A 107 3.41 1.63 -24.68
N GLU A 108 3.68 2.27 -25.80
CA GLU A 108 5.02 2.47 -26.35
C GLU A 108 5.92 3.34 -25.47
N GLU A 109 5.33 4.18 -24.63
CA GLU A 109 6.06 5.04 -23.68
C GLU A 109 6.20 4.42 -22.28
N ASN A 110 5.49 3.31 -21.99
CA ASN A 110 5.59 2.58 -20.70
C ASN A 110 6.78 1.60 -20.66
N VAL A 111 7.73 1.73 -21.57
CA VAL A 111 8.86 0.80 -21.78
C VAL A 111 9.72 0.63 -20.53
N GLU A 112 9.89 1.68 -19.74
CA GLU A 112 10.78 1.64 -18.55
C GLU A 112 10.14 0.80 -17.42
N ALA A 113 8.83 0.92 -17.21
CA ALA A 113 8.10 0.10 -16.23
C ALA A 113 8.00 -1.36 -16.71
N ASP A 114 7.71 -1.59 -17.99
CA ASP A 114 7.69 -2.91 -18.60
C ASP A 114 9.05 -3.61 -18.53
N ALA A 115 10.13 -2.88 -18.78
CA ALA A 115 11.50 -3.40 -18.66
C ALA A 115 11.82 -3.79 -17.21
N LEU A 116 11.36 -3.02 -16.23
CA LEU A 116 11.52 -3.33 -14.79
C LEU A 116 10.78 -4.63 -14.44
N VAL A 117 9.55 -4.80 -14.89
CA VAL A 117 8.76 -6.02 -14.69
C VAL A 117 9.44 -7.22 -15.37
N LYS A 118 9.90 -7.07 -16.62
CA LYS A 118 10.63 -8.13 -17.34
C LYS A 118 11.92 -8.51 -16.63
N ALA A 119 12.74 -7.56 -16.22
CA ALA A 119 13.97 -7.83 -15.48
C ALA A 119 13.73 -8.57 -14.17
N ALA A 120 12.62 -8.26 -13.50
CA ALA A 120 12.21 -8.94 -12.29
C ALA A 120 11.66 -10.36 -12.53
N THR A 121 11.11 -10.65 -13.72
CA THR A 121 10.49 -11.96 -14.06
C THR A 121 11.44 -12.93 -14.78
N THR A 122 12.49 -12.45 -15.46
CA THR A 122 13.37 -13.27 -16.34
C THR A 122 14.45 -14.09 -15.61
N GLY A 123 14.18 -14.54 -14.41
CA GLY A 123 14.90 -15.67 -13.87
C GLY A 123 16.13 -15.34 -13.07
N GLU A 124 15.90 -14.90 -11.85
CA GLU A 124 16.81 -15.13 -10.74
C GLU A 124 16.02 -15.02 -9.42
N PRO A 125 16.59 -15.49 -8.28
CA PRO A 125 15.86 -15.72 -7.03
C PRO A 125 15.09 -14.50 -6.52
N MET A 126 14.08 -14.75 -5.70
CA MET A 126 13.16 -13.78 -5.08
C MET A 126 13.84 -12.57 -4.40
N ASP A 127 15.16 -12.57 -4.29
CA ASP A 127 15.97 -11.48 -3.71
C ASP A 127 16.01 -10.20 -4.57
N LYS A 128 15.46 -10.23 -5.80
CA LYS A 128 15.41 -9.06 -6.72
C LYS A 128 14.14 -8.21 -6.59
N PHE A 129 13.17 -8.66 -5.79
CA PHE A 129 11.98 -7.86 -5.54
C PHE A 129 12.17 -7.01 -4.28
N ASP A 130 11.78 -5.76 -4.34
CA ASP A 130 11.73 -4.90 -3.15
C ASP A 130 10.73 -5.43 -2.12
N LYS A 131 9.73 -6.18 -2.59
CA LYS A 131 8.73 -6.81 -1.75
C LYS A 131 8.05 -8.01 -2.41
N VAL A 132 7.77 -9.03 -1.60
CA VAL A 132 6.82 -10.09 -1.93
C VAL A 132 5.54 -9.84 -1.14
N GLN A 133 4.41 -9.78 -1.83
CA GLN A 133 3.10 -9.52 -1.25
C GLN A 133 2.24 -10.78 -1.33
N TYR A 134 1.73 -11.22 -0.19
CA TYR A 134 0.97 -12.47 -0.06
C TYR A 134 -0.54 -12.27 0.00
N MET A 135 -1.00 -11.03 0.10
CA MET A 135 -2.41 -10.67 0.09
C MET A 135 -2.64 -9.30 -0.53
N PRO A 136 -3.83 -9.02 -1.06
CA PRO A 136 -4.18 -7.73 -1.62
C PRO A 136 -4.07 -6.59 -0.61
N SER A 137 -3.61 -5.43 -1.05
CA SER A 137 -3.53 -4.22 -0.20
C SER A 137 -4.88 -3.80 0.37
N ILE A 138 -5.98 -4.12 -0.33
CA ILE A 138 -7.34 -3.82 0.12
C ILE A 138 -7.83 -4.72 1.26
N ASP A 139 -7.19 -5.86 1.47
CA ASP A 139 -7.53 -6.82 2.53
C ASP A 139 -6.59 -6.68 3.74
N LEU A 140 -5.53 -5.87 3.61
CA LEU A 140 -4.69 -5.49 4.74
C LEU A 140 -5.52 -4.64 5.72
N PRO A 141 -5.44 -4.92 7.03
CA PRO A 141 -6.07 -4.05 8.01
C PRO A 141 -5.53 -2.62 7.85
N GLU A 142 -6.42 -1.62 7.86
CA GLU A 142 -5.99 -0.23 7.86
C GLU A 142 -5.15 0.01 9.12
N VAL A 143 -3.85 0.12 8.92
CA VAL A 143 -2.96 0.61 9.97
C VAL A 143 -3.18 2.12 10.01
N GLN A 144 -3.97 2.58 10.96
CA GLN A 144 -4.06 4.01 11.23
C GLN A 144 -2.68 4.45 11.71
N GLN A 145 -1.97 5.23 10.89
CA GLN A 145 -0.75 5.88 11.34
C GLN A 145 -1.09 6.75 12.55
N ILE A 146 -0.39 6.49 13.65
CA ILE A 146 -0.49 7.26 14.87
C ILE A 146 0.25 8.57 14.62
N GLY A 147 -0.44 9.51 14.00
CA GLY A 147 0.10 10.82 13.66
C GLY A 147 -0.94 11.91 13.94
N GLY A 148 -0.78 12.63 15.05
CA GLY A 148 -1.20 14.01 15.18
C GLY A 148 -2.50 14.34 15.89
N GLU A 149 -3.42 13.41 16.14
CA GLU A 149 -4.61 13.69 16.99
C GLU A 149 -4.75 12.64 18.07
N GLU A 150 -5.08 13.06 19.30
CA GLU A 150 -5.36 12.17 20.42
C GLU A 150 -6.55 11.27 20.08
N ASN A 151 -6.28 10.00 19.84
CA ASN A 151 -7.30 8.98 19.61
C ASN A 151 -7.21 7.89 20.68
N TRP A 152 -8.12 6.92 20.66
CA TRP A 152 -8.17 5.82 21.63
C TRP A 152 -6.89 4.97 21.69
N MET A 153 -6.02 5.01 20.66
CA MET A 153 -4.75 4.27 20.59
C MET A 153 -3.61 5.05 21.23
N THR A 154 -3.66 6.38 21.24
CA THR A 154 -2.60 7.24 21.77
C THR A 154 -2.17 6.85 23.18
N PRO A 155 -3.06 6.61 24.15
CA PRO A 155 -2.68 6.17 25.48
C PRO A 155 -1.98 4.79 25.51
N ILE A 156 -2.39 3.87 24.61
CA ILE A 156 -1.81 2.52 24.49
C ILE A 156 -0.37 2.61 23.98
N VAL A 157 -0.13 3.46 22.98
CA VAL A 157 1.19 3.65 22.40
C VAL A 157 2.14 4.33 23.37
N ILE A 158 1.69 5.33 24.10
CA ILE A 158 2.47 6.02 25.13
C ILE A 158 2.87 5.04 26.22
N ASP A 159 1.96 4.19 26.67
CA ASP A 159 2.28 3.16 27.68
C ASP A 159 3.28 2.12 27.15
N LEU A 160 3.13 1.68 25.90
CA LEU A 160 4.05 0.72 25.26
C LEU A 160 5.43 1.31 24.94
N LYS A 161 5.55 2.61 24.64
CA LYS A 161 6.81 3.29 24.36
C LYS A 161 7.52 3.75 25.62
N ASP A 162 6.80 4.44 26.48
CA ASP A 162 7.39 5.22 27.57
C ASP A 162 7.06 4.67 28.96
N GLY A 163 6.19 3.64 29.05
CA GLY A 163 5.74 3.07 30.32
C GLY A 163 4.92 4.07 31.18
N MET A 164 4.43 5.16 30.55
CA MET A 164 3.72 6.20 31.27
C MET A 164 2.24 5.91 31.36
N LEU A 165 1.76 5.63 32.55
CA LEU A 165 0.35 5.45 32.87
C LEU A 165 -0.32 6.79 33.23
N SER A 166 -1.61 6.88 32.98
CA SER A 166 -2.45 7.98 33.46
C SER A 166 -2.29 8.17 34.98
N LYS A 167 -2.34 9.42 35.45
CA LYS A 167 -2.30 9.75 36.90
C LYS A 167 -3.54 9.26 37.64
N ASP A 168 -4.62 8.98 36.92
CA ASP A 168 -5.84 8.39 37.46
C ASP A 168 -5.69 6.86 37.56
N LYS A 169 -5.86 6.32 38.77
CA LYS A 169 -5.71 4.89 39.06
C LYS A 169 -6.70 3.98 38.32
N ASP A 170 -7.93 4.46 38.12
CA ASP A 170 -8.98 3.68 37.43
C ASP A 170 -8.76 3.67 35.91
N GLU A 171 -8.33 4.77 35.34
CA GLU A 171 -7.94 4.84 33.92
C GLU A 171 -6.68 4.02 33.66
N ALA A 172 -5.68 4.11 34.52
CA ALA A 172 -4.47 3.32 34.42
C ALA A 172 -4.75 1.81 34.46
N ARG A 173 -5.69 1.38 35.32
CA ARG A 173 -6.12 -0.04 35.40
C ARG A 173 -6.83 -0.49 34.12
N LYS A 174 -7.73 0.31 33.58
CA LYS A 174 -8.43 0.03 32.31
C LYS A 174 -7.44 -0.01 31.14
N LEU A 175 -6.47 0.88 31.11
CA LEU A 175 -5.44 0.94 30.08
C LEU A 175 -4.56 -0.32 30.10
N ARG A 176 -4.08 -0.76 31.26
CA ARG A 176 -3.28 -1.99 31.40
C ARG A 176 -3.99 -3.22 30.85
N ILE A 177 -5.29 -3.38 31.05
CA ILE A 177 -6.08 -4.49 30.50
C ILE A 177 -6.16 -4.42 28.96
N ARG A 178 -6.13 -3.22 28.41
CA ARG A 178 -6.13 -3.02 26.95
C ARG A 178 -4.76 -3.24 26.35
N VAL A 179 -3.71 -2.71 26.95
CA VAL A 179 -2.32 -2.77 26.46
C VAL A 179 -1.85 -4.20 26.26
N VAL A 180 -2.21 -5.14 27.15
CA VAL A 180 -1.86 -6.57 27.04
C VAL A 180 -2.32 -7.20 25.71
N LYS A 181 -3.32 -6.63 25.06
CA LYS A 181 -3.85 -7.13 23.78
C LYS A 181 -3.13 -6.58 22.56
N TYR A 182 -2.14 -5.72 22.75
CA TYR A 182 -1.44 -5.04 21.64
C TYR A 182 0.07 -5.18 21.83
N VAL A 183 0.78 -5.09 20.71
CA VAL A 183 2.24 -4.99 20.64
C VAL A 183 2.61 -3.89 19.66
N LEU A 184 3.65 -3.13 19.99
CA LEU A 184 4.20 -2.10 19.13
C LEU A 184 5.46 -2.65 18.45
N ILE A 185 5.45 -2.71 17.11
CA ILE A 185 6.59 -3.13 16.28
C ILE A 185 6.80 -2.07 15.21
N ASP A 186 7.99 -1.51 15.12
CA ASP A 186 8.36 -0.46 14.13
C ASP A 186 7.32 0.68 14.06
N GLU A 187 6.91 1.18 15.24
CA GLU A 187 5.90 2.25 15.40
C GLU A 187 4.47 1.89 14.93
N VAL A 188 4.21 0.62 14.67
CA VAL A 188 2.90 0.10 14.29
C VAL A 188 2.31 -0.69 15.44
N LEU A 189 1.06 -0.36 15.81
CA LEU A 189 0.32 -1.05 16.86
C LEU A 189 -0.43 -2.26 16.31
N TYR A 190 -0.04 -3.45 16.75
CA TYR A 190 -0.68 -4.72 16.38
C TYR A 190 -1.55 -5.25 17.51
N LYS A 191 -2.73 -5.74 17.17
CA LYS A 191 -3.57 -6.49 18.12
C LYS A 191 -3.12 -7.95 18.14
N GLN A 192 -2.78 -8.46 19.30
CA GLN A 192 -2.44 -9.89 19.47
C GLN A 192 -3.70 -10.73 19.26
N GLY A 193 -3.65 -11.67 18.29
CA GLY A 193 -4.66 -12.70 18.11
C GLY A 193 -4.41 -13.81 19.15
N PHE A 194 -5.42 -14.11 19.96
CA PHE A 194 -5.39 -15.30 20.78
C PHE A 194 -5.85 -16.48 19.93
N SER A 195 -5.00 -17.51 19.79
CA SER A 195 -5.36 -18.82 19.27
C SER A 195 -6.11 -19.62 20.32
#